data_0f1dd9628151ade969e198d3e1f57157
#
_entry.id   0f1dd9628151ade969e198d3e1f57157
#
_cell.length_a   1.000
_cell.length_b   1.000
_cell.length_c   1.000
_cell.angle_alpha   90.00
_cell.angle_beta   90.00
_cell.angle_gamma   90.00
#
_symmetry.space_group_name_H-M   'P 1'
#
loop_
_entity.id
_entity.type
_entity.pdbx_description
1 polymer ?
#
loop_
_entity_poly.entity_id
_entity_poly.type
_entity_poly.pdbx_seq_one_letter_code
_entity_poly.pdbx_strand_id
1 'polypeptide(L)'
;MKRWLLGLLTLLCMVSMVACSKSAPSLEGKWQAQDALKKDYTIVFKKDKVKIGEQDYNYTVDGPKSKDDFTYYSLKVKDQGKETSYTVFFPTKSKEIALFLEPNNEKEPLKGQMLFALNKKDKPDYYSYVKKYLK
;
A
#
# COMPACT_ATOMS: atom_id res chain seq x y z
N MET A 1 -35.89 24.37 -19.43
CA MET A 1 -34.68 24.61 -18.63
C MET A 1 -34.54 23.73 -17.40
N LYS A 2 -35.60 23.59 -16.63
CA LYS A 2 -35.56 22.73 -15.42
C LYS A 2 -35.30 21.26 -15.72
N ARG A 3 -35.67 20.79 -16.89
CA ARG A 3 -35.45 19.38 -17.30
C ARG A 3 -33.99 19.03 -17.54
N TRP A 4 -33.20 20.00 -17.90
CA TRP A 4 -31.78 19.83 -18.18
C TRP A 4 -30.97 19.62 -16.91
N LEU A 5 -31.33 20.35 -15.86
CA LEU A 5 -30.68 20.22 -14.57
C LEU A 5 -30.90 18.86 -13.94
N LEU A 6 -32.10 18.31 -14.10
CA LEU A 6 -32.41 16.97 -13.58
C LEU A 6 -31.64 15.89 -14.29
N GLY A 7 -31.47 15.99 -15.60
CA GLY A 7 -30.68 15.04 -16.38
C GLY A 7 -29.21 15.06 -16.01
N LEU A 8 -28.67 16.23 -15.77
CA LEU A 8 -27.27 16.39 -15.41
C LEU A 8 -27.00 15.81 -14.02
N LEU A 9 -27.90 16.03 -13.09
CA LEU A 9 -27.77 15.51 -11.73
C LEU A 9 -27.78 13.99 -11.70
N THR A 10 -28.64 13.39 -12.50
CA THR A 10 -28.76 11.94 -12.59
C THR A 10 -27.48 11.32 -13.15
N LEU A 11 -26.90 11.96 -14.14
CA LEU A 11 -25.66 11.51 -14.74
C LEU A 11 -24.50 11.55 -13.75
N LEU A 12 -24.44 12.61 -12.96
CA LEU A 12 -23.39 12.78 -11.94
C LEU A 12 -23.44 11.69 -10.89
N CYS A 13 -24.65 11.30 -10.46
CA CYS A 13 -24.82 10.24 -9.49
C CYS A 13 -24.34 8.88 -10.02
N MET A 14 -24.56 8.59 -11.28
CA MET A 14 -24.10 7.34 -11.89
C MET A 14 -22.59 7.24 -11.94
N VAL A 15 -21.91 8.33 -12.27
CA VAL A 15 -20.45 8.36 -12.31
C VAL A 15 -19.86 8.12 -10.91
N SER A 16 -20.49 8.69 -9.89
CA SER A 16 -20.03 8.49 -8.52
C SER A 16 -20.14 7.05 -8.06
N MET A 17 -21.20 6.37 -8.43
CA MET A 17 -21.40 4.96 -8.06
C MET A 17 -20.37 4.04 -8.73
N VAL A 18 -20.03 4.28 -9.98
CA VAL A 18 -19.04 3.48 -10.71
C VAL A 18 -17.64 3.68 -10.11
N ALA A 19 -17.30 4.88 -9.68
CA ALA A 19 -16.02 5.18 -9.06
C ALA A 19 -15.85 4.50 -7.70
N CYS A 20 -16.93 4.31 -6.94
CA CYS A 20 -16.87 3.71 -5.60
C CYS A 20 -16.80 2.20 -5.63
N SER A 21 -17.25 1.53 -6.69
CA SER A 21 -17.40 0.07 -6.71
C SER A 21 -16.12 -0.72 -6.99
N LYS A 22 -15.03 -0.07 -7.43
CA LYS A 22 -13.80 -0.74 -7.84
C LYS A 22 -12.54 -0.16 -7.23
N SER A 23 -12.59 0.34 -6.01
CA SER A 23 -11.41 0.95 -5.39
C SER A 23 -10.47 -0.12 -4.84
N ALA A 24 -9.23 -0.12 -5.30
CA ALA A 24 -8.15 -0.90 -4.71
C ALA A 24 -7.75 -0.31 -3.36
N PRO A 25 -7.12 -1.09 -2.47
CA PRO A 25 -6.61 -0.54 -1.22
C PRO A 25 -5.56 0.54 -1.51
N SER A 26 -5.66 1.64 -0.80
CA SER A 26 -4.75 2.78 -0.99
C SER A 26 -3.46 2.58 -0.20
N LEU A 27 -2.34 2.87 -0.85
CA LEU A 27 -1.05 2.89 -0.18
C LEU A 27 -0.89 4.14 0.70
N GLU A 28 -1.37 5.28 0.21
CA GLU A 28 -1.21 6.55 0.90
C GLU A 28 -1.86 6.56 2.28
N GLY A 29 -1.20 7.24 3.21
CA GLY A 29 -1.69 7.39 4.56
C GLY A 29 -0.69 6.95 5.60
N LYS A 30 -1.18 6.88 6.84
CA LYS A 30 -0.38 6.53 8.01
C LYS A 30 -0.57 5.05 8.35
N TRP A 31 0.55 4.36 8.48
CA TRP A 31 0.58 2.94 8.83
C TRP A 31 1.35 2.73 10.11
N GLN A 32 0.88 1.84 10.96
CA GLN A 32 1.67 1.32 12.05
C GLN A 32 2.48 0.14 11.52
N ALA A 33 3.74 0.06 11.93
CA ALA A 33 4.68 -0.93 11.40
C ALA A 33 5.46 -1.58 12.53
N GLN A 34 5.85 -2.84 12.32
CA GLN A 34 6.75 -3.53 13.22
C GLN A 34 7.77 -4.31 12.40
N ASP A 35 9.05 -4.22 12.77
CA ASP A 35 10.13 -4.94 12.11
C ASP A 35 10.41 -6.30 12.76
N ALA A 36 11.40 -7.03 12.24
CA ALA A 36 11.76 -8.37 12.73
C ALA A 36 12.31 -8.37 14.17
N LEU A 37 12.77 -7.24 14.65
CA LEU A 37 13.24 -7.07 16.03
C LEU A 37 12.10 -6.66 16.97
N LYS A 38 10.88 -6.68 16.49
CA LYS A 38 9.67 -6.25 17.20
C LYS A 38 9.69 -4.77 17.58
N LYS A 39 10.46 -3.97 16.87
CA LYS A 39 10.48 -2.53 17.04
C LYS A 39 9.35 -1.90 16.26
N ASP A 40 8.65 -0.96 16.89
CA ASP A 40 7.50 -0.29 16.31
C ASP A 40 7.91 0.99 15.60
N TYR A 41 7.28 1.22 14.44
CA TYR A 41 7.50 2.43 13.64
C TYR A 41 6.17 2.96 13.15
N THR A 42 6.17 4.23 12.76
CA THR A 42 5.10 4.80 11.96
C THR A 42 5.64 5.05 10.56
N ILE A 43 4.93 4.57 9.55
CA ILE A 43 5.27 4.81 8.16
C ILE A 43 4.15 5.62 7.53
N VAL A 44 4.51 6.75 6.91
CA VAL A 44 3.54 7.61 6.25
C VAL A 44 3.89 7.68 4.78
N PHE A 45 2.99 7.17 3.94
CA PHE A 45 3.14 7.26 2.48
C PHE A 45 2.42 8.50 1.98
N LYS A 46 3.16 9.39 1.37
CA LYS A 46 2.62 10.55 0.65
C LYS A 46 2.77 10.29 -0.85
N LYS A 47 2.42 11.25 -1.68
CA LYS A 47 2.44 11.08 -3.13
C LYS A 47 3.84 10.72 -3.67
N ASP A 48 4.88 11.42 -3.22
CA ASP A 48 6.25 11.27 -3.71
C ASP A 48 7.28 11.11 -2.59
N LYS A 49 6.82 11.02 -1.36
CA LYS A 49 7.69 10.86 -0.19
C LYS A 49 7.12 9.83 0.76
N VAL A 50 8.00 9.04 1.35
CA VAL A 50 7.64 8.11 2.41
C VAL A 50 8.45 8.46 3.65
N LYS A 51 7.75 8.59 4.78
CA LYS A 51 8.40 8.84 6.07
C LYS A 51 8.40 7.54 6.86
N ILE A 52 9.60 7.06 7.19
CA ILE A 52 9.78 5.85 7.99
C ILE A 52 10.42 6.27 9.31
N GLY A 53 9.65 6.17 10.39
CA GLY A 53 10.07 6.74 11.66
C GLY A 53 10.18 8.25 11.55
N GLU A 54 11.38 8.79 11.70
CA GLU A 54 11.63 10.23 11.60
C GLU A 54 12.33 10.65 10.32
N GLN A 55 12.58 9.70 9.40
CA GLN A 55 13.30 9.99 8.16
C GLN A 55 12.38 9.99 6.96
N ASP A 56 12.56 10.99 6.11
CA ASP A 56 11.85 11.12 4.84
C ASP A 56 12.70 10.62 3.69
N TYR A 57 12.08 9.90 2.78
CA TYR A 57 12.72 9.41 1.57
C TYR A 57 11.88 9.80 0.36
N ASN A 58 12.55 10.12 -0.74
CA ASN A 58 11.86 10.27 -2.02
C ASN A 58 11.57 8.89 -2.60
N TYR A 59 10.42 8.70 -3.18
CA TYR A 59 10.07 7.43 -3.79
C TYR A 59 9.14 7.62 -4.97
N THR A 60 9.12 6.61 -5.82
CA THR A 60 8.11 6.48 -6.86
C THR A 60 7.33 5.21 -6.62
N VAL A 61 6.07 5.20 -7.02
CA VAL A 61 5.18 4.08 -6.83
C VAL A 61 4.56 3.68 -8.16
N ASP A 62 4.51 2.36 -8.39
CA ASP A 62 3.87 1.78 -9.56
C ASP A 62 2.80 0.81 -9.06
N GLY A 63 1.57 1.06 -9.44
CA GLY A 63 0.43 0.26 -9.00
C GLY A 63 -0.82 1.11 -8.80
N PRO A 64 -1.90 0.50 -8.31
CA PRO A 64 -1.98 -0.88 -7.80
C PRO A 64 -1.86 -1.94 -8.90
N LYS A 65 -1.22 -3.04 -8.56
CA LYS A 65 -1.09 -4.21 -9.42
C LYS A 65 -1.80 -5.39 -8.76
N SER A 66 -2.16 -6.40 -9.55
CA SER A 66 -2.85 -7.57 -9.04
C SER A 66 -2.12 -8.85 -9.45
N LYS A 67 -2.08 -9.81 -8.52
CA LYS A 67 -1.61 -11.15 -8.79
C LYS A 67 -2.41 -12.11 -7.89
N ASP A 68 -3.07 -13.12 -8.50
CA ASP A 68 -3.86 -14.11 -7.78
C ASP A 68 -4.90 -13.49 -6.83
N ASP A 69 -5.60 -12.45 -7.30
CA ASP A 69 -6.61 -11.69 -6.56
C ASP A 69 -6.06 -10.84 -5.41
N PHE A 70 -4.75 -10.74 -5.29
CA PHE A 70 -4.10 -9.87 -4.30
C PHE A 70 -3.58 -8.59 -4.95
N THR A 71 -3.61 -7.52 -4.18
CA THR A 71 -3.13 -6.22 -4.64
C THR A 71 -1.74 -5.95 -4.09
N TYR A 72 -0.89 -5.34 -4.91
CA TYR A 72 0.42 -4.89 -4.44
C TYR A 72 0.86 -3.62 -5.18
N TYR A 73 1.80 -2.92 -4.57
CA TYR A 73 2.45 -1.74 -5.15
C TYR A 73 3.95 -1.99 -5.20
N SER A 74 4.57 -1.63 -6.32
CA SER A 74 6.02 -1.65 -6.46
C SER A 74 6.57 -0.25 -6.18
N LEU A 75 7.54 -0.17 -5.30
CA LEU A 75 8.13 1.10 -4.87
C LEU A 75 9.59 1.15 -5.25
N LYS A 76 10.07 2.35 -5.59
CA LYS A 76 11.50 2.62 -5.71
C LYS A 76 11.82 3.77 -4.78
N VAL A 77 12.60 3.49 -3.76
CA VAL A 77 12.97 4.44 -2.71
C VAL A 77 14.39 4.92 -2.94
N LYS A 78 14.57 6.23 -2.96
CA LYS A 78 15.89 6.84 -3.13
C LYS A 78 16.44 7.27 -1.78
N ASP A 79 17.65 6.83 -1.49
CA ASP A 79 18.38 7.18 -0.27
C ASP A 79 19.82 7.48 -0.65
N GLN A 80 20.22 8.74 -0.49
CA GLN A 80 21.59 9.21 -0.78
C GLN A 80 22.08 8.80 -2.18
N GLY A 81 21.23 8.98 -3.17
CA GLY A 81 21.56 8.64 -4.55
C GLY A 81 21.45 7.17 -4.91
N LYS A 82 21.14 6.31 -3.95
CA LYS A 82 20.93 4.89 -4.16
C LYS A 82 19.43 4.58 -4.23
N GLU A 83 19.04 3.82 -5.23
CA GLU A 83 17.65 3.43 -5.43
C GLU A 83 17.46 1.96 -5.05
N THR A 84 16.47 1.69 -4.21
CA THR A 84 16.15 0.34 -3.75
C THR A 84 14.69 0.05 -4.05
N SER A 85 14.41 -1.15 -4.56
CA SER A 85 13.06 -1.59 -4.87
C SER A 85 12.43 -2.31 -3.69
N TYR A 86 11.15 -2.00 -3.44
CA TYR A 86 10.35 -2.62 -2.38
C TYR A 86 8.97 -2.96 -2.93
N THR A 87 8.24 -3.78 -2.20
CA THR A 87 6.85 -4.12 -2.52
C THR A 87 6.00 -3.94 -1.28
N VAL A 88 4.84 -3.29 -1.44
CA VAL A 88 3.80 -3.30 -0.41
C VAL A 88 2.69 -4.21 -0.91
N PHE A 89 2.47 -5.30 -0.20
CA PHE A 89 1.57 -6.38 -0.58
C PHE A 89 0.40 -6.46 0.39
N PHE A 90 -0.82 -6.54 -0.16
CA PHE A 90 -2.04 -6.71 0.62
C PHE A 90 -2.44 -8.18 0.58
N PRO A 91 -2.16 -8.96 1.63
CA PRO A 91 -2.34 -10.42 1.60
C PRO A 91 -3.78 -10.88 1.77
N THR A 92 -4.69 -9.96 2.09
CA THR A 92 -6.12 -10.24 2.28
C THR A 92 -6.93 -9.18 1.54
N LYS A 93 -8.25 -9.30 1.61
CA LYS A 93 -9.15 -8.28 1.07
C LYS A 93 -9.27 -7.05 1.97
N SER A 94 -8.67 -7.11 3.16
CA SER A 94 -8.63 -5.96 4.05
C SER A 94 -7.72 -4.88 3.48
N LYS A 95 -8.19 -3.65 3.50
CA LYS A 95 -7.41 -2.49 3.05
C LYS A 95 -6.48 -1.96 4.13
N GLU A 96 -6.47 -2.59 5.29
CA GLU A 96 -5.77 -2.12 6.47
C GLU A 96 -4.55 -2.96 6.84
N ILE A 97 -4.38 -4.10 6.20
CA ILE A 97 -3.29 -5.05 6.47
C ILE A 97 -2.41 -5.14 5.24
N ALA A 98 -1.11 -4.92 5.43
CA ALA A 98 -0.14 -5.02 4.34
C ALA A 98 1.21 -5.52 4.84
N LEU A 99 2.02 -6.00 3.91
CA LEU A 99 3.39 -6.43 4.16
C LEU A 99 4.33 -5.55 3.36
N PHE A 100 5.39 -5.08 4.00
CA PHE A 100 6.43 -4.31 3.34
C PHE A 100 7.60 -5.26 3.06
N LEU A 101 7.83 -5.57 1.79
CA LEU A 101 8.78 -6.58 1.36
C LEU A 101 9.95 -5.94 0.62
N GLU A 102 11.14 -6.55 0.78
CA GLU A 102 12.27 -6.30 -0.09
C GLU A 102 12.39 -7.50 -1.03
N PRO A 103 12.05 -7.36 -2.33
CA PRO A 103 12.08 -8.49 -3.25
C PRO A 103 13.51 -8.94 -3.54
N ASN A 104 13.68 -10.25 -3.78
CA ASN A 104 14.98 -10.81 -4.14
C ASN A 104 15.47 -10.31 -5.49
N ASN A 105 14.53 -10.06 -6.42
CA ASN A 105 14.80 -9.44 -7.70
C ASN A 105 13.54 -8.75 -8.22
N GLU A 106 13.70 -7.87 -9.20
CA GLU A 106 12.58 -7.07 -9.72
C GLU A 106 11.53 -7.89 -10.49
N LYS A 107 11.92 -9.06 -10.97
CA LYS A 107 11.00 -9.94 -11.72
C LYS A 107 10.01 -10.66 -10.82
N GLU A 108 10.33 -10.82 -9.54
CA GLU A 108 9.50 -11.51 -8.58
C GLU A 108 9.20 -10.59 -7.38
N PRO A 109 8.34 -9.58 -7.58
CA PRO A 109 8.13 -8.55 -6.56
C PRO A 109 7.49 -9.06 -5.27
N LEU A 110 6.84 -10.22 -5.29
CA LEU A 110 6.21 -10.80 -4.10
C LEU A 110 7.07 -11.82 -3.40
N LYS A 111 8.27 -12.09 -3.89
CA LYS A 111 9.22 -13.01 -3.26
C LYS A 111 10.39 -12.24 -2.71
N GLY A 112 10.56 -12.31 -1.41
CA GLY A 112 11.64 -11.61 -0.75
C GLY A 112 11.49 -11.62 0.75
N GLN A 113 12.22 -10.74 1.40
CA GLN A 113 12.23 -10.61 2.84
C GLN A 113 11.19 -9.60 3.30
N MET A 114 10.39 -9.96 4.31
CA MET A 114 9.49 -9.02 4.93
C MET A 114 10.26 -8.10 5.88
N LEU A 115 10.21 -6.81 5.62
CA LEU A 115 10.87 -5.81 6.45
C LEU A 115 9.95 -5.32 7.56
N PHE A 116 8.67 -5.09 7.24
CA PHE A 116 7.69 -4.61 8.19
C PHE A 116 6.34 -5.29 8.00
N ALA A 117 5.69 -5.59 9.11
CA ALA A 117 4.26 -5.82 9.15
C ALA A 117 3.56 -4.46 9.22
N LEU A 118 2.52 -4.25 8.44
CA LEU A 118 1.81 -2.97 8.36
C LEU A 118 0.34 -3.11 8.72
N ASN A 119 -0.18 -2.15 9.49
CA ASN A 119 -1.60 -2.08 9.80
C ASN A 119 -2.00 -0.61 9.95
N LYS A 120 -3.13 -0.22 9.37
CA LYS A 120 -3.62 1.17 9.45
C LYS A 120 -4.25 1.52 10.80
N LYS A 121 -4.81 0.55 11.49
CA LYS A 121 -5.55 0.78 12.74
C LYS A 121 -4.80 0.36 13.98
N ASP A 122 -4.30 -0.88 13.96
CA ASP A 122 -3.76 -1.52 15.14
C ASP A 122 -2.26 -1.73 15.00
N LYS A 123 -1.62 -2.02 16.12
CA LYS A 123 -0.21 -2.36 16.14
C LYS A 123 -0.03 -3.76 15.57
N PRO A 124 0.71 -3.93 14.44
CA PRO A 124 0.90 -5.25 13.88
C PRO A 124 1.95 -6.05 14.65
N ASP A 125 1.84 -7.38 14.60
CA ASP A 125 2.86 -8.26 15.14
C ASP A 125 3.59 -8.95 13.98
N TYR A 126 4.88 -8.67 13.85
CA TYR A 126 5.69 -9.13 12.74
C TYR A 126 5.62 -10.66 12.55
N TYR A 127 5.84 -11.40 13.62
CA TYR A 127 5.90 -12.87 13.51
C TYR A 127 4.55 -13.52 13.25
N SER A 128 3.48 -12.91 13.74
CA SER A 128 2.13 -13.34 13.40
C SER A 128 1.85 -13.18 11.91
N TYR A 129 2.30 -12.09 11.32
CA TYR A 129 2.14 -11.85 9.88
C TYR A 129 2.96 -12.82 9.05
N VAL A 130 4.20 -13.09 9.44
CA VAL A 130 5.05 -14.08 8.76
C VAL A 130 4.35 -15.43 8.74
N LYS A 131 3.85 -15.85 9.89
CA LYS A 131 3.19 -17.14 10.05
C LYS A 131 1.89 -17.24 9.25
N LYS A 132 1.11 -16.15 9.20
CA LYS A 132 -0.20 -16.12 8.55
C LYS A 132 -0.12 -15.93 7.04
N TYR A 133 0.78 -15.07 6.57
CA TYR A 133 0.74 -14.56 5.20
C TYR A 133 1.94 -14.96 4.34
N LEU A 134 3.04 -15.38 4.93
CA LEU A 134 4.24 -15.80 4.21
C LEU A 134 4.44 -17.32 4.35
N LYS A 135 3.74 -18.06 3.52
CA LYS A 135 3.89 -19.53 3.49
C LYS A 135 4.57 -19.99 2.23
#